data_54f7101d6cec45f53beabe3e02191c63
#
_entry.id   54f7101d6cec45f53beabe3e02191c63
#
_cell.length_a   1.000
_cell.length_b   1.000
_cell.length_c   1.000
_cell.angle_alpha   90.00
_cell.angle_beta   90.00
_cell.angle_gamma   90.00
#
_symmetry.space_group_name_H-M   'P 1'
#
loop_
_entity.id
_entity.type
_entity.pdbx_description
1 polymer ?
#
loop_
_entity_poly.entity_id
_entity_poly.type
_entity_poly.pdbx_seq_one_letter_code
_entity_poly.pdbx_strand_id
1 'polypeptide(L)'
;MGGTPERFDAQYRVLIDRISHEVPFYRFHLKAASLAGTYVINDPFWWSADEKFFGYSLATRIGVKVPRTVLLPSKSYIPSIDPQRSLRNLEYPLNWEGITHYVGFPAILKPADGGGWKNVSRVNNLPELHQAYDASGTLAMTLQQFIDFDEYVRCICVGKEFILPIQYDPKRRCYVEAEHYLTPALEKQVLDGAWALNHALGYDMNSVEFAIKDGVAYAIDFTNPAPDMDVHSILPKHFKLVVEAMARFAVTCAKEGRSNHDGFPFRQYLESPKPRPPGHGEGFAARPAR
;
A
#
# COMPACT_ATOMS: atom_id res chain seq x y z
N MET A 1 20.53 -4.95 19.47
CA MET A 1 20.72 -3.50 19.26
C MET A 1 20.45 -2.80 20.57
N GLY A 2 21.35 -1.90 21.01
CA GLY A 2 21.19 -1.02 22.15
C GLY A 2 21.21 0.44 21.70
N GLY A 3 21.72 1.34 22.54
CA GLY A 3 21.99 2.71 22.10
C GLY A 3 22.98 2.72 20.94
N THR A 4 22.70 3.50 19.90
CA THR A 4 23.54 3.61 18.69
C THR A 4 24.12 5.00 18.63
N PRO A 5 25.46 5.19 18.59
CA PRO A 5 26.07 6.51 18.38
C PRO A 5 25.80 6.99 16.93
N GLU A 6 25.86 8.30 16.71
CA GLU A 6 25.67 8.91 15.39
C GLU A 6 26.76 8.53 14.37
N ARG A 7 27.90 8.08 14.86
CA ARG A 7 29.02 7.58 14.05
C ARG A 7 29.25 6.10 14.35
N PHE A 8 29.01 5.25 13.35
CA PHE A 8 29.31 3.82 13.43
C PHE A 8 29.62 3.28 12.04
N ASP A 9 30.38 2.22 12.00
CA ASP A 9 30.70 1.50 10.76
C ASP A 9 29.60 0.48 10.46
N ALA A 10 29.26 0.35 9.19
CA ALA A 10 28.33 -0.66 8.74
C ALA A 10 28.89 -2.06 8.95
N GLN A 11 28.24 -2.87 9.78
CA GLN A 11 28.62 -4.26 10.02
C GLN A 11 28.09 -5.22 8.95
N TYR A 12 27.08 -4.81 8.22
CA TYR A 12 26.38 -5.64 7.24
C TYR A 12 26.28 -4.91 5.90
N ARG A 13 26.45 -5.66 4.81
CA ARG A 13 26.25 -5.12 3.47
C ARG A 13 24.79 -4.98 3.11
N VAL A 14 23.93 -5.86 3.65
CA VAL A 14 22.47 -5.85 3.43
C VAL A 14 21.77 -6.10 4.75
N LEU A 15 20.71 -5.34 5.00
CA LEU A 15 19.76 -5.55 6.09
C LEU A 15 18.35 -5.72 5.53
N ILE A 16 17.60 -6.70 6.03
CA ILE A 16 16.18 -6.90 5.70
C ILE A 16 15.35 -6.32 6.84
N ASP A 17 14.58 -5.29 6.53
CA ASP A 17 13.67 -4.65 7.48
C ASP A 17 12.35 -5.41 7.58
N ARG A 18 11.98 -5.79 8.80
CA ARG A 18 10.72 -6.50 9.06
C ARG A 18 9.83 -5.80 10.09
N ILE A 19 10.27 -4.66 10.66
CA ILE A 19 9.62 -4.11 11.86
C ILE A 19 9.59 -2.58 11.92
N SER A 20 10.40 -1.88 11.13
CA SER A 20 10.55 -0.43 11.28
C SER A 20 9.29 0.37 10.93
N HIS A 21 8.34 -0.21 10.20
CA HIS A 21 7.03 0.35 9.93
C HIS A 21 6.16 0.47 11.20
N GLU A 22 6.38 -0.38 12.21
CA GLU A 22 5.68 -0.32 13.50
C GLU A 22 6.54 0.30 14.61
N VAL A 23 7.87 0.09 14.58
CA VAL A 23 8.79 0.52 15.64
C VAL A 23 9.82 1.52 15.09
N PRO A 24 9.59 2.82 15.24
CA PRO A 24 10.42 3.90 14.65
C PRO A 24 11.91 3.84 15.02
N PHE A 25 12.26 3.29 16.20
CA PHE A 25 13.66 3.10 16.62
C PHE A 25 14.48 2.37 15.55
N TYR A 26 13.93 1.30 14.97
CA TYR A 26 14.62 0.55 13.91
C TYR A 26 14.79 1.38 12.66
N ARG A 27 13.78 2.19 12.28
CA ARG A 27 13.90 3.06 11.10
C ARG A 27 15.02 4.09 11.25
N PHE A 28 15.17 4.67 12.43
CA PHE A 28 16.26 5.63 12.68
C PHE A 28 17.62 4.95 12.53
N HIS A 29 17.78 3.74 13.06
CA HIS A 29 18.99 2.96 12.90
C HIS A 29 19.26 2.57 11.44
N LEU A 30 18.23 2.10 10.71
CA LEU A 30 18.35 1.69 9.32
C LEU A 30 18.76 2.84 8.39
N LYS A 31 18.24 4.06 8.62
CA LYS A 31 18.67 5.25 7.89
C LYS A 31 20.15 5.56 8.12
N ALA A 32 20.61 5.47 9.36
CA ALA A 32 22.01 5.66 9.68
C ALA A 32 22.91 4.53 9.11
N ALA A 33 22.45 3.27 9.14
CA ALA A 33 23.12 2.16 8.51
C ALA A 33 23.24 2.31 6.99
N SER A 34 22.18 2.82 6.34
CA SER A 34 22.21 3.12 4.91
C SER A 34 23.23 4.20 4.58
N LEU A 35 23.32 5.26 5.41
CA LEU A 35 24.34 6.30 5.26
C LEU A 35 25.77 5.75 5.43
N ALA A 36 25.94 4.72 6.26
CA ALA A 36 27.22 4.02 6.45
C ALA A 36 27.52 2.96 5.36
N GLY A 37 26.68 2.83 4.32
CA GLY A 37 26.91 1.96 3.16
C GLY A 37 26.19 0.61 3.20
N THR A 38 25.25 0.38 4.12
CA THR A 38 24.39 -0.80 4.13
C THR A 38 23.22 -0.60 3.16
N TYR A 39 22.94 -1.58 2.31
CA TYR A 39 21.68 -1.63 1.55
C TYR A 39 20.55 -2.16 2.43
N VAL A 40 19.46 -1.43 2.54
CA VAL A 40 18.31 -1.81 3.35
C VAL A 40 17.14 -2.19 2.46
N ILE A 41 16.58 -3.35 2.66
CA ILE A 41 15.38 -3.89 2.02
C ILE A 41 14.22 -3.75 3.00
N ASN A 42 13.23 -2.89 2.81
CA ASN A 42 13.04 -1.83 1.81
C ASN A 42 13.81 -0.55 2.17
N ASP A 43 13.83 0.42 1.23
CA ASP A 43 14.47 1.72 1.42
C ASP A 43 13.90 2.43 2.68
N PRO A 44 14.74 2.74 3.70
CA PRO A 44 14.26 3.31 4.96
C PRO A 44 13.88 4.79 4.86
N PHE A 45 14.20 5.47 3.75
CA PHE A 45 13.85 6.87 3.51
C PHE A 45 12.45 7.03 2.90
N TRP A 46 11.83 5.95 2.45
CA TRP A 46 10.58 5.94 1.71
C TRP A 46 9.36 5.70 2.63
N TRP A 47 8.92 6.75 3.35
CA TRP A 47 7.74 6.68 4.23
C TRP A 47 6.41 6.77 3.49
N SER A 48 6.33 7.65 2.49
CA SER A 48 5.08 7.91 1.78
C SER A 48 4.64 6.76 0.88
N ALA A 49 5.50 5.77 0.66
CA ALA A 49 5.10 4.53 -0.01
C ALA A 49 4.05 3.74 0.79
N ASP A 50 3.98 3.95 2.11
CA ASP A 50 3.01 3.30 2.97
C ASP A 50 1.64 4.02 2.97
N GLU A 51 1.53 5.18 2.31
CA GLU A 51 0.30 5.95 2.22
C GLU A 51 -0.62 5.40 1.13
N LYS A 52 -1.78 4.90 1.55
CA LYS A 52 -2.74 4.27 0.64
C LYS A 52 -3.27 5.21 -0.42
N PHE A 53 -3.58 6.46 -0.07
CA PHE A 53 -4.21 7.39 -1.02
C PHE A 53 -3.24 7.83 -2.12
N PHE A 54 -1.99 8.13 -1.78
CA PHE A 54 -0.94 8.35 -2.78
C PHE A 54 -0.75 7.12 -3.67
N GLY A 55 -0.71 5.92 -3.06
CA GLY A 55 -0.59 4.66 -3.77
C GLY A 55 -1.70 4.48 -4.81
N TYR A 56 -2.99 4.71 -4.45
CA TYR A 56 -4.12 4.62 -5.40
C TYR A 56 -4.03 5.65 -6.52
N SER A 57 -3.61 6.88 -6.20
CA SER A 57 -3.43 7.93 -7.21
C SER A 57 -2.33 7.55 -8.22
N LEU A 58 -1.20 7.01 -7.72
CA LEU A 58 -0.10 6.53 -8.55
C LEU A 58 -0.52 5.32 -9.38
N ALA A 59 -1.19 4.33 -8.79
CA ALA A 59 -1.70 3.15 -9.48
C ALA A 59 -2.62 3.53 -10.65
N THR A 60 -3.55 4.46 -10.42
CA THR A 60 -4.41 5.01 -11.48
C THR A 60 -3.59 5.65 -12.59
N ARG A 61 -2.54 6.41 -12.23
CA ARG A 61 -1.69 7.10 -13.20
C ARG A 61 -0.88 6.15 -14.08
N ILE A 62 -0.43 5.02 -13.52
CA ILE A 62 0.33 4.00 -14.28
C ILE A 62 -0.57 2.96 -14.96
N GLY A 63 -1.91 3.11 -14.86
CA GLY A 63 -2.87 2.26 -15.55
C GLY A 63 -3.27 0.97 -14.82
N VAL A 64 -2.88 0.80 -13.54
CA VAL A 64 -3.33 -0.30 -12.70
C VAL A 64 -4.74 -0.01 -12.19
N LYS A 65 -5.64 -0.96 -12.31
CA LYS A 65 -7.01 -0.82 -11.84
C LYS A 65 -7.05 -0.82 -10.31
N VAL A 66 -7.73 0.17 -9.74
CA VAL A 66 -7.98 0.29 -8.30
C VAL A 66 -9.46 0.63 -8.07
N PRO A 67 -10.04 0.30 -6.91
CA PRO A 67 -11.38 0.74 -6.55
C PRO A 67 -11.44 2.27 -6.43
N ARG A 68 -12.59 2.86 -6.72
CA ARG A 68 -12.82 4.29 -6.51
C ARG A 68 -12.60 4.63 -5.03
N THR A 69 -11.77 5.62 -4.76
CA THR A 69 -11.34 5.95 -3.41
C THR A 69 -11.37 7.46 -3.19
N VAL A 70 -11.87 7.90 -2.03
CA VAL A 70 -11.87 9.29 -1.59
C VAL A 70 -11.09 9.42 -0.29
N LEU A 71 -10.19 10.40 -0.21
CA LEU A 71 -9.52 10.77 1.04
C LEU A 71 -10.47 11.63 1.89
N LEU A 72 -10.64 11.27 3.15
CA LEU A 72 -11.42 12.01 4.12
C LEU A 72 -10.49 12.64 5.16
N PRO A 73 -10.67 13.93 5.50
CA PRO A 73 -9.92 14.57 6.58
C PRO A 73 -10.19 13.88 7.91
N SER A 74 -9.34 14.13 8.90
CA SER A 74 -9.59 13.66 10.27
C SER A 74 -10.88 14.25 10.82
N LYS A 75 -11.66 13.45 11.56
CA LYS A 75 -12.90 13.92 12.21
C LYS A 75 -12.61 14.90 13.33
N SER A 76 -11.52 14.70 14.04
CA SER A 76 -11.06 15.57 15.12
C SER A 76 -9.55 15.81 15.03
N TYR A 77 -9.07 16.77 15.80
CA TYR A 77 -7.67 17.16 15.82
C TYR A 77 -7.15 17.20 17.25
N ILE A 78 -5.83 17.15 17.41
CA ILE A 78 -5.19 17.30 18.73
C ILE A 78 -5.52 18.68 19.32
N PRO A 79 -5.60 18.82 20.66
CA PRO A 79 -6.05 20.07 21.33
C PRO A 79 -5.27 21.33 20.96
N SER A 80 -4.02 21.18 20.48
CA SER A 80 -3.19 22.32 20.05
C SER A 80 -3.55 22.88 18.66
N ILE A 81 -4.40 22.19 17.89
CA ILE A 81 -4.88 22.63 16.59
C ILE A 81 -6.29 23.20 16.72
N ASP A 82 -6.44 24.50 16.51
CA ASP A 82 -7.73 25.16 16.34
C ASP A 82 -8.17 25.06 14.87
N PRO A 83 -9.19 24.25 14.54
CA PRO A 83 -9.63 24.07 13.16
C PRO A 83 -10.03 25.36 12.47
N GLN A 84 -10.66 26.30 13.19
CA GLN A 84 -11.11 27.56 12.60
C GLN A 84 -9.94 28.48 12.22
N ARG A 85 -8.81 28.37 12.89
CA ARG A 85 -7.62 29.19 12.63
C ARG A 85 -6.63 28.51 11.72
N SER A 86 -6.39 27.22 11.95
CA SER A 86 -5.29 26.46 11.31
C SER A 86 -5.74 25.70 10.05
N LEU A 87 -7.06 25.38 9.91
CA LEU A 87 -7.58 24.50 8.86
C LEU A 87 -8.64 25.21 7.99
N ARG A 88 -8.43 26.49 7.70
CA ARG A 88 -9.37 27.34 6.93
C ARG A 88 -9.62 26.88 5.50
N ASN A 89 -8.75 26.02 4.98
CA ASN A 89 -8.84 25.44 3.65
C ASN A 89 -9.63 24.10 3.64
N LEU A 90 -10.03 23.58 4.79
CA LEU A 90 -10.91 22.42 4.84
C LEU A 90 -12.37 22.86 4.71
N GLU A 91 -13.10 22.17 3.83
CA GLU A 91 -14.51 22.40 3.61
C GLU A 91 -15.35 21.51 4.55
N TYR A 92 -16.18 22.16 5.39
CA TYR A 92 -17.14 21.49 6.25
C TYR A 92 -18.52 22.15 6.13
N PRO A 93 -19.63 21.39 6.14
CA PRO A 93 -19.68 19.91 6.16
C PRO A 93 -19.17 19.32 4.86
N LEU A 94 -18.62 18.09 4.94
CA LEU A 94 -18.20 17.36 3.76
C LEU A 94 -19.38 17.11 2.81
N ASN A 95 -19.11 17.12 1.50
CA ASN A 95 -20.12 16.80 0.49
C ASN A 95 -20.37 15.26 0.47
N TRP A 96 -21.07 14.76 1.48
CA TRP A 96 -21.36 13.34 1.62
C TRP A 96 -22.14 12.75 0.45
N GLU A 97 -23.04 13.51 -0.14
CA GLU A 97 -23.80 13.09 -1.32
C GLU A 97 -22.87 12.81 -2.50
N GLY A 98 -22.00 13.75 -2.84
CA GLY A 98 -21.03 13.56 -3.91
C GLY A 98 -20.02 12.45 -3.62
N ILE A 99 -19.53 12.33 -2.36
CA ILE A 99 -18.62 11.28 -1.94
C ILE A 99 -19.27 9.90 -2.11
N THR A 100 -20.47 9.70 -1.61
CA THR A 100 -21.15 8.41 -1.68
C THR A 100 -21.66 8.08 -3.09
N HIS A 101 -22.03 9.10 -3.89
CA HIS A 101 -22.31 8.89 -5.31
C HIS A 101 -21.10 8.38 -6.07
N TYR A 102 -19.92 8.94 -5.80
CA TYR A 102 -18.68 8.53 -6.46
C TYR A 102 -18.22 7.13 -6.04
N VAL A 103 -18.20 6.82 -4.73
CA VAL A 103 -17.70 5.56 -4.20
C VAL A 103 -18.73 4.44 -4.32
N GLY A 104 -19.98 4.72 -4.01
CA GLY A 104 -21.07 3.74 -3.91
C GLY A 104 -21.08 2.99 -2.56
N PHE A 105 -22.17 2.23 -2.34
CA PHE A 105 -22.28 1.30 -1.21
C PHE A 105 -22.49 -0.14 -1.73
N PRO A 106 -21.99 -1.16 -0.99
CA PRO A 106 -21.17 -1.05 0.21
C PRO A 106 -19.79 -0.46 -0.08
N ALA A 107 -19.17 0.12 0.96
CA ALA A 107 -17.84 0.71 0.89
C ALA A 107 -16.97 0.28 2.07
N ILE A 108 -15.66 0.46 1.94
CA ILE A 108 -14.68 0.22 3.01
C ILE A 108 -14.15 1.56 3.49
N LEU A 109 -14.35 1.85 4.76
CA LEU A 109 -13.72 2.96 5.47
C LEU A 109 -12.48 2.42 6.18
N LYS A 110 -11.30 2.96 5.87
CA LYS A 110 -10.03 2.53 6.45
C LYS A 110 -9.05 3.69 6.62
N PRO A 111 -8.09 3.63 7.56
CA PRO A 111 -7.05 4.64 7.68
C PRO A 111 -6.28 4.83 6.39
N ALA A 112 -5.86 6.06 6.11
CA ALA A 112 -5.06 6.40 4.93
C ALA A 112 -3.65 5.80 5.03
N ASP A 113 -3.15 5.60 6.24
CA ASP A 113 -1.87 4.97 6.55
C ASP A 113 -2.03 3.75 7.48
N GLY A 114 -0.95 3.00 7.67
CA GLY A 114 -0.94 1.80 8.51
C GLY A 114 -1.57 0.56 7.86
N GLY A 115 -1.63 -0.53 8.61
CA GLY A 115 -2.06 -1.85 8.14
C GLY A 115 -2.65 -2.74 9.24
N GLY A 116 -2.68 -4.06 8.99
CA GLY A 116 -3.11 -5.04 9.99
C GLY A 116 -4.62 -5.04 10.30
N TRP A 117 -5.47 -4.55 9.39
CA TRP A 117 -6.93 -4.49 9.55
C TRP A 117 -7.40 -3.61 10.71
N LYS A 118 -6.53 -2.76 11.27
CA LYS A 118 -6.89 -1.85 12.36
C LYS A 118 -7.79 -0.73 11.83
N ASN A 119 -8.91 -0.46 12.51
CA ASN A 119 -9.87 0.59 12.17
C ASN A 119 -10.45 0.49 10.74
N VAL A 120 -10.59 -0.73 10.21
CA VAL A 120 -11.22 -1.00 8.93
C VAL A 120 -12.69 -1.36 9.16
N SER A 121 -13.60 -0.65 8.50
CA SER A 121 -15.05 -0.87 8.60
C SER A 121 -15.68 -1.02 7.23
N ARG A 122 -16.49 -2.07 7.03
CA ARG A 122 -17.42 -2.13 5.92
C ARG A 122 -18.67 -1.36 6.28
N VAL A 123 -19.07 -0.43 5.44
CA VAL A 123 -20.26 0.42 5.61
C VAL A 123 -21.23 0.20 4.45
N ASN A 124 -22.51 0.02 4.76
CA ASN A 124 -23.52 -0.33 3.76
C ASN A 124 -24.46 0.83 3.40
N ASN A 125 -24.40 1.91 4.18
CA ASN A 125 -25.25 3.07 4.01
C ASN A 125 -24.62 4.30 4.67
N LEU A 126 -25.22 5.48 4.47
CA LEU A 126 -24.72 6.74 4.98
C LEU A 126 -24.74 6.83 6.53
N PRO A 127 -25.76 6.33 7.25
CA PRO A 127 -25.72 6.29 8.72
C PRO A 127 -24.53 5.47 9.28
N GLU A 128 -24.27 4.30 8.74
CA GLU A 128 -23.12 3.48 9.14
C GLU A 128 -21.79 4.18 8.83
N LEU A 129 -21.71 4.85 7.67
CA LEU A 129 -20.52 5.63 7.31
C LEU A 129 -20.27 6.78 8.30
N HIS A 130 -21.31 7.53 8.68
CA HIS A 130 -21.19 8.61 9.67
C HIS A 130 -20.72 8.07 11.02
N GLN A 131 -21.33 6.99 11.49
CA GLN A 131 -20.94 6.36 12.76
C GLN A 131 -19.47 5.94 12.76
N ALA A 132 -19.02 5.26 11.69
CA ALA A 132 -17.65 4.80 11.57
C ALA A 132 -16.65 5.96 11.42
N TYR A 133 -17.03 7.01 10.64
CA TYR A 133 -16.21 8.20 10.48
C TYR A 133 -16.11 9.01 11.78
N ASP A 134 -17.20 9.16 12.53
CA ASP A 134 -17.18 9.83 13.83
C ASP A 134 -16.26 9.09 14.84
N ALA A 135 -16.23 7.77 14.76
CA ALA A 135 -15.34 6.95 15.60
C ALA A 135 -13.87 6.98 15.19
N SER A 136 -13.52 7.48 13.98
CA SER A 136 -12.14 7.52 13.49
C SER A 136 -11.25 8.53 14.22
N GLY A 137 -11.84 9.51 14.91
CA GLY A 137 -11.10 10.47 15.73
C GLY A 137 -10.08 11.28 14.93
N THR A 138 -8.82 11.18 15.29
CA THR A 138 -7.72 11.94 14.66
C THR A 138 -7.11 11.26 13.43
N LEU A 139 -7.62 10.10 13.02
CA LEU A 139 -7.11 9.40 11.84
C LEU A 139 -7.64 10.06 10.55
N ALA A 140 -6.75 10.29 9.59
CA ALA A 140 -7.16 10.53 8.21
C ALA A 140 -7.64 9.22 7.61
N MET A 141 -8.78 9.24 6.92
CA MET A 141 -9.43 8.04 6.44
C MET A 141 -9.52 8.02 4.92
N THR A 142 -9.62 6.84 4.34
CA THR A 142 -10.04 6.64 2.95
C THR A 142 -11.37 5.90 2.94
N LEU A 143 -12.32 6.39 2.13
CA LEU A 143 -13.53 5.66 1.77
C LEU A 143 -13.33 5.06 0.39
N GLN A 144 -13.40 3.73 0.31
CA GLN A 144 -13.09 2.97 -0.89
C GLN A 144 -14.29 2.12 -1.31
N GLN A 145 -14.57 2.07 -2.61
CA GLN A 145 -15.56 1.17 -3.20
C GLN A 145 -15.24 -0.27 -2.78
N PHE A 146 -16.25 -0.96 -2.27
CA PHE A 146 -16.14 -2.40 -2.03
C PHE A 146 -16.25 -3.16 -3.36
N ILE A 147 -15.27 -4.00 -3.63
CA ILE A 147 -15.33 -4.93 -4.76
C ILE A 147 -15.88 -6.25 -4.25
N ASP A 148 -17.07 -6.63 -4.72
CA ASP A 148 -17.66 -7.94 -4.41
C ASP A 148 -17.02 -8.99 -5.31
N PHE A 149 -15.84 -9.44 -4.88
CA PHE A 149 -14.92 -10.23 -5.67
C PHE A 149 -15.36 -11.69 -5.81
N ASP A 150 -15.02 -12.26 -6.96
CA ASP A 150 -15.16 -13.70 -7.26
C ASP A 150 -13.92 -14.46 -6.77
N GLU A 151 -12.72 -13.86 -6.95
CA GLU A 151 -11.45 -14.40 -6.53
C GLU A 151 -10.64 -13.32 -5.80
N TYR A 152 -9.79 -13.74 -4.86
CA TYR A 152 -8.89 -12.88 -4.14
C TYR A 152 -7.47 -13.41 -4.19
N VAL A 153 -6.53 -12.59 -4.62
CA VAL A 153 -5.14 -12.97 -4.84
C VAL A 153 -4.24 -12.07 -4.00
N ARG A 154 -3.28 -12.67 -3.31
CA ARG A 154 -2.21 -11.96 -2.65
C ARG A 154 -0.88 -12.36 -3.27
N CYS A 155 -0.20 -11.41 -3.91
CA CYS A 155 1.12 -11.61 -4.50
C CYS A 155 2.19 -11.32 -3.47
N ILE A 156 3.09 -12.27 -3.22
CA ILE A 156 4.32 -12.02 -2.49
C ILE A 156 5.39 -11.57 -3.50
N CYS A 157 6.01 -10.41 -3.25
CA CYS A 157 6.94 -9.79 -4.17
C CYS A 157 8.30 -9.60 -3.53
N VAL A 158 9.38 -9.97 -4.26
CA VAL A 158 10.78 -9.84 -3.82
C VAL A 158 11.64 -9.34 -4.97
N GLY A 159 12.43 -8.30 -4.73
CA GLY A 159 13.39 -7.76 -5.68
C GLY A 159 12.75 -7.17 -6.94
N LYS A 160 11.46 -6.84 -6.89
CA LYS A 160 10.62 -6.34 -7.99
C LYS A 160 10.32 -7.37 -9.09
N GLU A 161 11.19 -8.36 -9.30
CA GLU A 161 11.08 -9.34 -10.39
C GLU A 161 10.40 -10.65 -9.97
N PHE A 162 10.62 -11.10 -8.72
CA PHE A 162 9.93 -12.30 -8.21
C PHE A 162 8.54 -11.90 -7.70
N ILE A 163 7.51 -12.42 -8.35
CA ILE A 163 6.10 -12.21 -8.00
C ILE A 163 5.44 -13.57 -7.92
N LEU A 164 4.95 -13.93 -6.74
CA LEU A 164 4.27 -15.19 -6.47
C LEU A 164 2.79 -14.93 -6.13
N PRO A 165 1.86 -15.09 -7.08
CA PRO A 165 0.43 -14.99 -6.82
C PRO A 165 -0.04 -16.22 -6.06
N ILE A 166 -0.75 -16.01 -4.95
CA ILE A 166 -1.31 -17.07 -4.11
C ILE A 166 -2.77 -16.72 -3.86
N GLN A 167 -3.67 -17.70 -4.02
CA GLN A 167 -5.06 -17.53 -3.65
C GLN A 167 -5.18 -17.30 -2.14
N TYR A 168 -6.04 -16.36 -1.76
CA TYR A 168 -6.22 -15.97 -0.36
C TYR A 168 -7.71 -15.91 -0.01
N ASP A 169 -8.08 -16.46 1.13
CA ASP A 169 -9.42 -16.33 1.69
C ASP A 169 -9.44 -15.24 2.77
N PRO A 170 -9.94 -14.03 2.47
CA PRO A 170 -9.94 -12.92 3.44
C PRO A 170 -10.93 -13.12 4.59
N LYS A 171 -11.93 -14.00 4.45
CA LYS A 171 -12.87 -14.32 5.55
C LYS A 171 -12.19 -15.21 6.59
N ARG A 172 -11.44 -16.21 6.12
CA ARG A 172 -10.69 -17.14 6.98
C ARG A 172 -9.30 -16.60 7.31
N ARG A 173 -8.85 -15.53 6.65
CA ARG A 173 -7.53 -14.92 6.77
C ARG A 173 -6.40 -15.92 6.56
N CYS A 174 -6.50 -16.75 5.53
CA CYS A 174 -5.50 -17.76 5.22
C CYS A 174 -5.25 -17.88 3.70
N TYR A 175 -4.04 -18.29 3.37
CA TYR A 175 -3.70 -18.69 2.01
C TYR A 175 -4.33 -20.05 1.69
N VAL A 176 -4.75 -20.21 0.45
CA VAL A 176 -5.40 -21.41 -0.05
C VAL A 176 -4.45 -22.11 -1.01
N GLU A 177 -4.27 -23.41 -0.83
CA GLU A 177 -3.52 -24.22 -1.80
C GLU A 177 -4.43 -24.56 -2.98
N ALA A 178 -4.28 -23.80 -4.05
CA ALA A 178 -5.03 -24.04 -5.30
C ALA A 178 -4.07 -23.90 -6.49
N GLU A 179 -4.19 -24.82 -7.42
CA GLU A 179 -3.48 -24.77 -8.70
C GLU A 179 -4.44 -24.30 -9.79
N HIS A 180 -3.93 -23.46 -10.71
CA HIS A 180 -4.68 -22.99 -11.89
C HIS A 180 -6.03 -22.31 -11.58
N TYR A 181 -6.11 -21.59 -10.46
CA TYR A 181 -7.32 -20.85 -10.05
C TYR A 181 -7.54 -19.57 -10.85
N LEU A 182 -6.52 -19.07 -11.56
CA LEU A 182 -6.62 -17.92 -12.48
C LEU A 182 -6.60 -18.38 -13.93
N THR A 183 -7.40 -17.70 -14.75
CA THR A 183 -7.22 -17.83 -16.20
C THR A 183 -5.90 -17.17 -16.62
N PRO A 184 -5.28 -17.58 -17.74
CA PRO A 184 -4.03 -16.94 -18.20
C PRO A 184 -4.13 -15.43 -18.37
N ALA A 185 -5.29 -14.91 -18.77
CA ALA A 185 -5.54 -13.48 -18.91
C ALA A 185 -5.57 -12.75 -17.56
N LEU A 186 -6.17 -13.35 -16.53
CA LEU A 186 -6.21 -12.80 -15.17
C LEU A 186 -4.86 -12.90 -14.49
N GLU A 187 -4.17 -14.02 -14.64
CA GLU A 187 -2.81 -14.18 -14.12
C GLU A 187 -1.89 -13.10 -14.68
N LYS A 188 -1.96 -12.85 -16.00
CA LYS A 188 -1.20 -11.75 -16.62
C LYS A 188 -1.56 -10.39 -16.03
N GLN A 189 -2.84 -10.06 -15.82
CA GLN A 189 -3.25 -8.78 -15.19
C GLN A 189 -2.67 -8.62 -13.79
N VAL A 190 -2.72 -9.71 -12.99
CA VAL A 190 -2.19 -9.73 -11.61
C VAL A 190 -0.67 -9.53 -11.60
N LEU A 191 0.06 -10.27 -12.43
CA LEU A 191 1.52 -10.17 -12.51
C LEU A 191 1.98 -8.80 -13.03
N ASP A 192 1.40 -8.31 -14.12
CA ASP A 192 1.72 -7.00 -14.70
C ASP A 192 1.40 -5.86 -13.70
N GLY A 193 0.26 -5.95 -13.01
CA GLY A 193 -0.15 -4.99 -12.01
C GLY A 193 0.78 -4.97 -10.79
N ALA A 194 1.14 -6.13 -10.26
CA ALA A 194 2.07 -6.24 -9.14
C ALA A 194 3.47 -5.76 -9.53
N TRP A 195 3.95 -6.12 -10.72
CA TRP A 195 5.23 -5.63 -11.27
C TRP A 195 5.25 -4.10 -11.37
N ALA A 196 4.22 -3.52 -12.01
CA ALA A 196 4.13 -2.08 -12.20
C ALA A 196 4.08 -1.31 -10.87
N LEU A 197 3.33 -1.81 -9.89
CA LEU A 197 3.21 -1.21 -8.56
C LEU A 197 4.54 -1.24 -7.80
N ASN A 198 5.22 -2.40 -7.77
CA ASN A 198 6.50 -2.51 -7.05
C ASN A 198 7.60 -1.64 -7.68
N HIS A 199 7.63 -1.52 -9.01
CA HIS A 199 8.57 -0.63 -9.69
C HIS A 199 8.25 0.84 -9.44
N ALA A 200 6.98 1.23 -9.54
CA ALA A 200 6.57 2.62 -9.34
C ALA A 200 6.73 3.08 -7.89
N LEU A 201 6.41 2.21 -6.93
CA LEU A 201 6.52 2.50 -5.50
C LEU A 201 7.93 2.24 -4.95
N GLY A 202 8.77 1.45 -5.65
CA GLY A 202 10.14 1.19 -5.23
C GLY A 202 10.31 0.10 -4.17
N TYR A 203 9.29 -0.76 -3.98
CA TYR A 203 9.40 -1.86 -3.03
C TYR A 203 10.32 -2.98 -3.53
N ASP A 204 11.25 -3.37 -2.70
CA ASP A 204 12.06 -4.59 -2.87
C ASP A 204 11.42 -5.80 -2.21
N MET A 205 10.56 -5.56 -1.24
CA MET A 205 9.76 -6.58 -0.55
C MET A 205 8.36 -6.00 -0.31
N ASN A 206 7.33 -6.70 -0.78
CA ASN A 206 5.96 -6.22 -0.68
C ASN A 206 4.96 -7.38 -0.75
N SER A 207 3.72 -7.14 -0.35
CA SER A 207 2.57 -7.92 -0.84
C SER A 207 1.59 -7.01 -1.55
N VAL A 208 1.08 -7.50 -2.67
CA VAL A 208 0.06 -6.81 -3.48
C VAL A 208 -1.20 -7.65 -3.49
N GLU A 209 -2.32 -7.06 -3.09
CA GLU A 209 -3.60 -7.74 -2.97
C GLU A 209 -4.54 -7.31 -4.10
N PHE A 210 -5.09 -8.29 -4.79
CA PHE A 210 -6.07 -8.08 -5.86
C PHE A 210 -7.42 -8.73 -5.50
N ALA A 211 -8.47 -7.93 -5.63
CA ALA A 211 -9.84 -8.41 -5.71
C ALA A 211 -10.23 -8.55 -7.18
N ILE A 212 -10.62 -9.73 -7.61
CA ILE A 212 -10.98 -10.01 -8.99
C ILE A 212 -12.49 -10.03 -9.11
N LYS A 213 -13.03 -9.22 -10.02
CA LYS A 213 -14.46 -9.16 -10.31
C LYS A 213 -14.69 -9.01 -11.80
N ASP A 214 -15.59 -9.84 -12.35
CA ASP A 214 -15.99 -9.80 -13.76
C ASP A 214 -14.80 -9.76 -14.74
N GLY A 215 -13.77 -10.57 -14.48
CA GLY A 215 -12.57 -10.65 -15.31
C GLY A 215 -11.58 -9.48 -15.18
N VAL A 216 -11.74 -8.64 -14.15
CA VAL A 216 -10.86 -7.48 -13.87
C VAL A 216 -10.18 -7.64 -12.52
N ALA A 217 -8.86 -7.49 -12.47
CA ALA A 217 -8.07 -7.49 -11.25
C ALA A 217 -7.93 -6.04 -10.71
N TYR A 218 -8.53 -5.78 -9.55
CA TYR A 218 -8.44 -4.50 -8.84
C TYR A 218 -7.40 -4.60 -7.72
N ALA A 219 -6.33 -3.81 -7.79
CA ALA A 219 -5.37 -3.71 -6.68
C ALA A 219 -6.02 -2.93 -5.52
N ILE A 220 -6.20 -3.59 -4.38
CA ILE A 220 -6.95 -3.04 -3.24
C ILE A 220 -6.09 -2.74 -2.02
N ASP A 221 -4.96 -3.43 -1.85
CA ASP A 221 -3.92 -3.13 -0.87
C ASP A 221 -2.56 -3.58 -1.42
N PHE A 222 -1.57 -2.68 -1.41
CA PHE A 222 -0.29 -2.93 -2.07
C PHE A 222 0.86 -2.08 -1.49
N THR A 223 0.69 -1.59 -0.27
CA THR A 223 1.71 -0.84 0.47
C THR A 223 2.04 -1.59 1.75
N ASN A 224 2.58 -2.80 1.62
CA ASN A 224 2.92 -3.66 2.76
C ASN A 224 4.43 -3.98 2.75
N PRO A 225 5.28 -3.14 3.40
CA PRO A 225 6.73 -3.27 3.37
C PRO A 225 7.27 -4.48 4.14
N ALA A 226 6.46 -5.10 4.98
CA ALA A 226 6.82 -6.26 5.78
C ALA A 226 5.72 -7.33 5.79
N PRO A 227 5.38 -7.89 4.62
CA PRO A 227 4.30 -8.85 4.51
C PRO A 227 4.56 -10.10 5.35
N ASP A 228 3.50 -10.72 5.82
CA ASP A 228 3.61 -12.01 6.49
C ASP A 228 4.10 -13.08 5.50
N MET A 229 5.29 -13.59 5.75
CA MET A 229 5.98 -14.62 4.96
C MET A 229 6.36 -15.81 5.84
N ASP A 230 5.69 -16.01 6.97
CA ASP A 230 5.96 -17.13 7.87
C ASP A 230 5.53 -18.45 7.23
N VAL A 231 6.26 -19.53 7.53
CA VAL A 231 5.98 -20.87 6.98
C VAL A 231 4.59 -21.39 7.33
N HIS A 232 4.08 -20.99 8.51
CA HIS A 232 2.75 -21.38 8.95
C HIS A 232 1.64 -20.56 8.30
N SER A 233 1.98 -19.37 7.75
CA SER A 233 1.04 -18.50 7.07
C SER A 233 0.96 -18.81 5.57
N ILE A 234 2.10 -18.76 4.85
CA ILE A 234 2.11 -18.85 3.38
C ILE A 234 2.24 -20.29 2.83
N LEU A 235 2.19 -21.29 3.66
CA LEU A 235 2.36 -22.71 3.36
C LEU A 235 3.82 -23.10 3.01
N PRO A 236 4.26 -24.33 3.36
CA PRO A 236 5.67 -24.74 3.21
C PRO A 236 6.19 -24.67 1.76
N LYS A 237 5.36 -24.98 0.77
CA LYS A 237 5.69 -24.90 -0.66
C LYS A 237 6.08 -23.48 -1.08
N HIS A 238 5.23 -22.52 -0.73
CA HIS A 238 5.44 -21.11 -1.06
C HIS A 238 6.56 -20.48 -0.22
N PHE A 239 6.65 -20.86 1.05
CA PHE A 239 7.74 -20.40 1.94
C PHE A 239 9.12 -20.70 1.36
N LYS A 240 9.32 -21.94 0.86
CA LYS A 240 10.60 -22.31 0.23
C LYS A 240 10.95 -21.38 -0.94
N LEU A 241 10.00 -21.12 -1.83
CA LEU A 241 10.20 -20.24 -2.98
C LEU A 241 10.54 -18.80 -2.56
N VAL A 242 9.83 -18.28 -1.56
CA VAL A 242 10.04 -16.91 -1.04
C VAL A 242 11.41 -16.78 -0.36
N VAL A 243 11.81 -17.76 0.45
CA VAL A 243 13.13 -17.77 1.10
C VAL A 243 14.26 -17.83 0.07
N GLU A 244 14.14 -18.69 -0.94
CA GLU A 244 15.13 -18.80 -2.02
C GLU A 244 15.22 -17.48 -2.81
N ALA A 245 14.09 -16.84 -3.13
CA ALA A 245 14.05 -15.55 -3.83
C ALA A 245 14.69 -14.44 -2.99
N MET A 246 14.34 -14.34 -1.70
CA MET A 246 14.90 -13.34 -0.79
C MET A 246 16.39 -13.52 -0.56
N ALA A 247 16.85 -14.76 -0.34
CA ALA A 247 18.27 -15.05 -0.18
C ALA A 247 19.07 -14.69 -1.43
N ARG A 248 18.58 -15.06 -2.61
CA ARG A 248 19.19 -14.71 -3.89
C ARG A 248 19.26 -13.21 -4.07
N PHE A 249 18.17 -12.50 -3.81
CA PHE A 249 18.08 -11.05 -3.96
C PHE A 249 19.06 -10.35 -2.99
N ALA A 250 19.10 -10.72 -1.72
CA ALA A 250 20.01 -10.14 -0.74
C ALA A 250 21.48 -10.35 -1.12
N VAL A 251 21.84 -11.57 -1.59
CA VAL A 251 23.20 -11.87 -2.07
C VAL A 251 23.55 -11.05 -3.31
N THR A 252 22.61 -10.87 -4.23
CA THR A 252 22.79 -10.03 -5.42
C THR A 252 23.05 -8.58 -5.03
N CYS A 253 22.23 -8.00 -4.16
CA CYS A 253 22.41 -6.63 -3.65
C CYS A 253 23.79 -6.44 -3.00
N ALA A 254 24.25 -7.44 -2.21
CA ALA A 254 25.56 -7.39 -1.57
C ALA A 254 26.73 -7.46 -2.57
N LYS A 255 26.60 -8.29 -3.61
CA LYS A 255 27.62 -8.45 -4.66
C LYS A 255 27.73 -7.24 -5.56
N GLU A 256 26.59 -6.63 -5.91
CA GLU A 256 26.51 -5.45 -6.77
C GLU A 256 26.85 -4.15 -6.03
N GLY A 257 26.94 -4.18 -4.70
CA GLY A 257 27.20 -3.00 -3.89
C GLY A 257 26.07 -1.97 -3.98
N ARG A 258 24.80 -2.43 -4.03
CA ARG A 258 23.65 -1.53 -4.10
C ARG A 258 23.59 -0.57 -2.92
N SER A 259 23.03 0.63 -3.15
CA SER A 259 22.76 1.64 -2.15
C SER A 259 21.29 2.08 -2.20
N ASN A 260 20.77 2.69 -1.12
CA ASN A 260 19.44 3.28 -1.08
C ASN A 260 19.42 4.76 -1.55
N HIS A 261 20.40 5.16 -2.36
CA HIS A 261 20.58 6.57 -2.76
C HIS A 261 20.02 6.90 -4.14
N ASP A 262 19.44 5.92 -4.84
CA ASP A 262 19.05 6.07 -6.26
C ASP A 262 17.78 6.91 -6.49
N GLY A 263 17.26 7.57 -5.44
CA GLY A 263 16.12 8.47 -5.51
C GLY A 263 14.78 7.74 -5.44
N PHE A 264 13.70 8.53 -5.57
CA PHE A 264 12.33 8.02 -5.45
C PHE A 264 11.82 7.55 -6.82
N PRO A 265 11.53 6.26 -7.02
CA PRO A 265 11.12 5.71 -8.32
C PRO A 265 9.88 6.39 -8.93
N PHE A 266 8.94 6.85 -8.09
CA PHE A 266 7.73 7.54 -8.55
C PHE A 266 8.00 8.92 -9.17
N ARG A 267 9.20 9.52 -8.98
CA ARG A 267 9.53 10.86 -9.46
C ARG A 267 9.32 10.99 -10.96
N GLN A 268 9.68 9.97 -11.73
CA GLN A 268 9.45 9.93 -13.18
C GLN A 268 7.97 10.10 -13.58
N TYR A 269 7.04 9.74 -12.71
CA TYR A 269 5.60 9.87 -12.96
C TYR A 269 5.03 11.24 -12.59
N LEU A 270 5.80 12.07 -11.87
CA LEU A 270 5.42 13.45 -11.58
C LEU A 270 5.68 14.38 -12.76
N GLU A 271 6.66 14.09 -13.59
CA GLU A 271 7.16 14.96 -14.65
C GLU A 271 6.38 14.87 -15.97
N SER A 272 5.55 13.84 -16.17
CA SER A 272 4.79 13.66 -17.41
C SER A 272 3.30 13.62 -17.17
N PRO A 273 2.50 14.61 -17.61
CA PRO A 273 1.06 14.51 -17.62
C PRO A 273 0.63 13.48 -18.68
N LYS A 274 0.32 12.24 -18.28
CA LYS A 274 -0.35 11.31 -19.18
C LYS A 274 -1.82 11.70 -19.34
N PRO A 275 -2.41 11.56 -20.53
CA PRO A 275 -3.84 11.77 -20.72
C PRO A 275 -4.63 10.82 -19.84
N ARG A 276 -5.74 11.32 -19.28
CA ARG A 276 -6.66 10.51 -18.48
C ARG A 276 -7.09 9.29 -19.30
N PRO A 277 -7.10 8.06 -18.71
CA PRO A 277 -7.66 6.93 -19.40
C PRO A 277 -9.14 7.19 -19.71
N PRO A 278 -9.63 6.83 -20.90
CA PRO A 278 -11.02 6.99 -21.24
C PRO A 278 -11.88 6.07 -20.35
N GLY A 279 -12.92 6.60 -19.73
CA GLY A 279 -14.01 5.80 -19.17
C GLY A 279 -14.22 5.74 -17.67
N HIS A 280 -13.73 6.68 -16.89
CA HIS A 280 -14.27 6.90 -15.55
C HIS A 280 -15.20 8.11 -15.62
N GLY A 281 -16.51 7.84 -15.46
CA GLY A 281 -17.53 8.87 -15.41
C GLY A 281 -17.16 10.02 -14.48
N GLU A 282 -17.72 11.15 -14.74
CA GLU A 282 -17.51 12.47 -14.17
C GLU A 282 -16.91 12.46 -12.77
N GLY A 283 -15.65 12.93 -12.69
CA GLY A 283 -14.92 13.02 -11.43
C GLY A 283 -15.71 13.91 -10.45
N PHE A 284 -15.60 13.60 -9.19
CA PHE A 284 -16.04 14.42 -8.08
C PHE A 284 -15.57 15.86 -8.30
N ALA A 285 -16.46 16.72 -8.79
CA ALA A 285 -16.18 18.13 -9.01
C ALA A 285 -16.17 18.82 -7.63
N ALA A 286 -15.01 19.26 -7.18
CA ALA A 286 -14.94 20.27 -6.13
C ALA A 286 -15.76 21.49 -6.59
N ARG A 287 -16.63 22.02 -5.71
CA ARG A 287 -17.32 23.26 -5.99
C ARG A 287 -16.28 24.37 -6.25
N PRO A 288 -16.49 25.25 -7.24
CA PRO A 288 -15.60 26.40 -7.40
C PRO A 288 -15.61 27.23 -6.11
N ALA A 289 -14.43 27.62 -5.66
CA ALA A 289 -14.26 28.52 -4.53
C ALA A 289 -15.05 29.81 -4.77
N ARG A 290 -15.86 30.21 -3.80
CA ARG A 290 -16.48 31.55 -3.72
C ARG A 290 -15.54 32.53 -3.06
#